data_6b6ac8ce36ba47768e621ca46f37a839
#
_entry.id   6b6ac8ce36ba47768e621ca46f37a839
#
_cell.length_a   1.000
_cell.length_b   1.000
_cell.length_c   1.000
_cell.angle_alpha   90.00
_cell.angle_beta   90.00
_cell.angle_gamma   90.00
#
_symmetry.space_group_name_H-M   'P 1'
#
loop_
_entity.id
_entity.type
_entity.pdbx_description
1 polymer ?
#
loop_
_entity_poly.entity_id
_entity_poly.type
_entity_poly.pdbx_seq_one_letter_code
_entity_poly.pdbx_strand_id
1 'polypeptide(L)'
;MKINLPDRGLEIRPVAKDELEAVLGVYRQCEDFLALGPVPTASMEMVLKDIEVSKGEGGFFCGIHIADGKMIGVTDYVPSHYGGEPSTAFLELLMIAAPYRNQGLGRAIVEAVEHEIRKDAQVTTILAGVQVNNPQAVRFWQRNGYRIVSGPELMPDQTMAFGLRKDFDQ
;
A
#
# COMPACT_ATOMS: atom_id res chain seq x y z
N MET A 1 6.56 4.39 -14.73
CA MET A 1 7.12 3.70 -13.58
C MET A 1 6.70 2.22 -13.65
N LYS A 2 7.61 1.29 -13.39
CA LYS A 2 7.40 -0.15 -13.38
C LYS A 2 8.45 -0.79 -12.49
N ILE A 3 8.04 -1.62 -11.56
CA ILE A 3 8.92 -2.34 -10.65
C ILE A 3 8.80 -3.83 -10.99
N ASN A 4 9.92 -4.48 -11.28
CA ASN A 4 9.95 -5.91 -11.55
C ASN A 4 10.60 -6.66 -10.38
N LEU A 5 9.98 -7.75 -9.97
CA LEU A 5 10.51 -8.70 -8.99
C LEU A 5 10.66 -10.07 -9.66
N PRO A 6 11.71 -10.28 -10.47
CA PRO A 6 11.86 -11.47 -11.29
C PRO A 6 11.94 -12.76 -10.45
N ASP A 7 12.59 -12.70 -9.29
CA ASP A 7 12.72 -13.83 -8.35
C ASP A 7 11.38 -14.29 -7.75
N ARG A 8 10.35 -13.44 -7.84
CA ARG A 8 8.99 -13.72 -7.38
C ARG A 8 7.99 -13.85 -8.52
N GLY A 9 8.43 -13.62 -9.77
CA GLY A 9 7.54 -13.57 -10.93
C GLY A 9 6.48 -12.47 -10.84
N LEU A 10 6.83 -11.33 -10.22
CA LEU A 10 5.89 -10.22 -10.00
C LEU A 10 6.30 -8.96 -10.77
N GLU A 11 5.28 -8.22 -11.17
CA GLU A 11 5.38 -6.89 -11.74
C GLU A 11 4.44 -5.95 -10.99
N ILE A 12 4.94 -4.79 -10.59
CA ILE A 12 4.14 -3.71 -9.97
C ILE A 12 4.17 -2.53 -10.93
N ARG A 13 3.00 -2.07 -11.36
CA ARG A 13 2.86 -0.93 -12.27
C ARG A 13 1.56 -0.17 -12.03
N PRO A 14 1.48 1.11 -12.41
CA PRO A 14 0.25 1.87 -12.31
C PRO A 14 -0.92 1.17 -12.98
N VAL A 15 -2.06 1.21 -12.33
CA VAL A 15 -3.31 0.62 -12.85
C VAL A 15 -3.74 1.34 -14.13
N ALA A 16 -3.99 0.58 -15.19
CA ALA A 16 -4.55 1.11 -16.43
C ALA A 16 -6.08 1.24 -16.34
N LYS A 17 -6.66 2.08 -17.22
CA LYS A 17 -8.11 2.35 -17.20
C LYS A 17 -8.97 1.11 -17.47
N ASP A 18 -8.47 0.17 -18.21
CA ASP A 18 -9.14 -1.11 -18.53
C ASP A 18 -8.94 -2.19 -17.45
N GLU A 19 -8.20 -1.88 -16.38
CA GLU A 19 -7.93 -2.80 -15.27
C GLU A 19 -8.80 -2.56 -14.02
N LEU A 20 -9.73 -1.60 -14.05
CA LEU A 20 -10.54 -1.25 -12.88
C LEU A 20 -11.35 -2.43 -12.33
N GLU A 21 -11.85 -3.31 -13.19
CA GLU A 21 -12.56 -4.53 -12.76
C GLU A 21 -11.61 -5.52 -12.08
N ALA A 22 -10.35 -5.59 -12.51
CA ALA A 22 -9.34 -6.42 -11.84
C ALA A 22 -9.02 -5.86 -10.44
N VAL A 23 -8.92 -4.54 -10.30
CA VAL A 23 -8.76 -3.87 -8.99
C VAL A 23 -9.94 -4.20 -8.08
N LEU A 24 -11.18 -4.05 -8.57
CA LEU A 24 -12.37 -4.41 -7.80
C LEU A 24 -12.36 -5.89 -7.38
N GLY A 25 -11.88 -6.77 -8.25
CA GLY A 25 -11.69 -8.20 -7.94
C GLY A 25 -10.74 -8.42 -6.77
N VAL A 26 -9.64 -7.67 -6.69
CA VAL A 26 -8.71 -7.69 -5.55
C VAL A 26 -9.41 -7.17 -4.28
N TYR A 27 -10.13 -6.06 -4.35
CA TYR A 27 -10.85 -5.49 -3.21
C TYR A 27 -11.88 -6.48 -2.65
N ARG A 28 -12.64 -7.17 -3.51
CA ARG A 28 -13.59 -8.20 -3.10
C ARG A 28 -12.93 -9.37 -2.34
N GLN A 29 -11.71 -9.73 -2.73
CA GLN A 29 -10.94 -10.76 -2.03
C GLN A 29 -10.24 -10.25 -0.75
N CYS A 30 -10.35 -8.97 -0.47
CA CYS A 30 -9.83 -8.32 0.74
C CYS A 30 -10.92 -7.73 1.64
N GLU A 31 -12.17 -8.18 1.51
CA GLU A 31 -13.29 -7.69 2.33
C GLU A 31 -13.12 -8.01 3.82
N ASP A 32 -12.34 -9.01 4.17
CA ASP A 32 -11.90 -9.25 5.55
C ASP A 32 -11.11 -8.07 6.12
N PHE A 33 -10.26 -7.45 5.31
CA PHE A 33 -9.56 -6.21 5.66
C PHE A 33 -10.51 -5.01 5.67
N LEU A 34 -11.35 -4.86 4.64
CA LEU A 34 -12.32 -3.76 4.55
C LEU A 34 -13.31 -3.76 5.71
N ALA A 35 -13.68 -4.94 6.22
CA ALA A 35 -14.57 -5.13 7.36
C ALA A 35 -14.02 -4.58 8.69
N LEU A 36 -12.74 -4.27 8.77
CA LEU A 36 -12.14 -3.58 9.91
C LEU A 36 -12.46 -2.09 9.92
N GLY A 37 -12.89 -1.55 8.80
CA GLY A 37 -13.36 -0.17 8.64
C GLY A 37 -14.88 -0.07 8.55
N PRO A 38 -15.41 1.15 8.31
CA PRO A 38 -16.85 1.41 8.31
C PRO A 38 -17.57 0.93 7.04
N VAL A 39 -16.85 0.64 5.97
CA VAL A 39 -17.41 0.19 4.68
C VAL A 39 -16.85 -1.20 4.34
N PRO A 40 -17.52 -2.28 4.77
CA PRO A 40 -16.99 -3.63 4.70
C PRO A 40 -17.06 -4.26 3.31
N THR A 41 -17.90 -3.71 2.42
CA THR A 41 -18.16 -4.28 1.09
C THR A 41 -17.44 -3.48 0.00
N ALA A 42 -16.69 -4.17 -0.85
CA ALA A 42 -16.00 -3.57 -1.98
C ALA A 42 -16.99 -3.04 -3.02
N SER A 43 -16.66 -1.89 -3.60
CA SER A 43 -17.43 -1.28 -4.69
C SER A 43 -16.51 -0.57 -5.67
N MET A 44 -16.99 -0.36 -6.90
CA MET A 44 -16.27 0.45 -7.88
C MET A 44 -16.10 1.90 -7.43
N GLU A 45 -17.06 2.44 -6.71
CA GLU A 45 -16.98 3.78 -6.10
C GLU A 45 -15.79 3.89 -5.14
N MET A 46 -15.58 2.89 -4.28
CA MET A 46 -14.42 2.82 -3.38
C MET A 46 -13.11 2.80 -4.17
N VAL A 47 -13.01 1.95 -5.19
CA VAL A 47 -11.81 1.85 -6.06
C VAL A 47 -11.49 3.19 -6.72
N LEU A 48 -12.49 3.83 -7.32
CA LEU A 48 -12.30 5.11 -8.01
C LEU A 48 -11.92 6.23 -7.05
N LYS A 49 -12.50 6.25 -5.85
CA LYS A 49 -12.16 7.21 -4.80
C LYS A 49 -10.70 7.06 -4.35
N ASP A 50 -10.26 5.85 -4.09
CA ASP A 50 -8.87 5.61 -3.66
C ASP A 50 -7.86 6.03 -4.74
N ILE A 51 -8.14 5.72 -6.02
CA ILE A 51 -7.30 6.16 -7.14
C ILE A 51 -7.28 7.70 -7.26
N GLU A 52 -8.40 8.36 -7.06
CA GLU A 52 -8.49 9.84 -7.11
C GLU A 52 -7.70 10.48 -5.97
N VAL A 53 -7.82 9.96 -4.75
CA VAL A 53 -7.05 10.42 -3.58
C VAL A 53 -5.55 10.27 -3.84
N SER A 54 -5.10 9.09 -4.25
CA SER A 54 -3.71 8.83 -4.61
C SER A 54 -3.18 9.83 -5.62
N LYS A 55 -3.92 10.06 -6.70
CA LYS A 55 -3.56 11.04 -7.73
C LYS A 55 -3.46 12.45 -7.17
N GLY A 56 -4.38 12.84 -6.31
CA GLY A 56 -4.39 14.17 -5.67
C GLY A 56 -3.19 14.41 -4.77
N GLU A 57 -2.64 13.35 -4.19
CA GLU A 57 -1.45 13.40 -3.32
C GLU A 57 -0.14 13.20 -4.09
N GLY A 58 -0.18 13.03 -5.41
CA GLY A 58 0.99 12.74 -6.23
C GLY A 58 1.46 11.29 -6.10
N GLY A 59 0.56 10.40 -5.70
CA GLY A 59 0.83 8.98 -5.51
C GLY A 59 0.79 8.14 -6.78
N PHE A 60 1.22 6.90 -6.64
CA PHE A 60 1.15 5.85 -7.64
C PHE A 60 0.26 4.71 -7.14
N PHE A 61 -0.98 4.67 -7.63
CA PHE A 61 -1.88 3.56 -7.40
C PHE A 61 -1.55 2.43 -8.38
N CYS A 62 -0.99 1.34 -7.87
CA CYS A 62 -0.40 0.27 -8.68
C CYS A 62 -1.12 -1.07 -8.50
N GLY A 63 -1.26 -1.81 -9.61
CA GLY A 63 -1.58 -3.22 -9.60
C GLY A 63 -0.31 -4.07 -9.44
N ILE A 64 -0.47 -5.19 -8.74
CA ILE A 64 0.56 -6.23 -8.56
C ILE A 64 0.15 -7.42 -9.42
N HIS A 65 0.98 -7.77 -10.39
CA HIS A 65 0.67 -8.79 -11.39
C HIS A 65 1.63 -9.96 -11.30
N ILE A 66 1.13 -11.17 -11.51
CA ILE A 66 1.95 -12.37 -11.75
C ILE A 66 2.27 -12.51 -13.24
N ALA A 67 3.14 -13.46 -13.58
CA ALA A 67 3.70 -13.61 -14.93
C ALA A 67 2.67 -13.82 -16.05
N ASP A 68 1.48 -14.36 -15.76
CA ASP A 68 0.39 -14.52 -16.72
C ASP A 68 -0.45 -13.25 -16.93
N GLY A 69 -0.08 -12.16 -16.25
CA GLY A 69 -0.76 -10.87 -16.32
C GLY A 69 -1.93 -10.71 -15.35
N LYS A 70 -2.23 -11.73 -14.53
CA LYS A 70 -3.30 -11.64 -13.54
C LYS A 70 -2.92 -10.71 -12.40
N MET A 71 -3.81 -9.77 -12.06
CA MET A 71 -3.65 -8.91 -10.89
C MET A 71 -3.99 -9.69 -9.62
N ILE A 72 -3.07 -9.70 -8.66
CA ILE A 72 -3.18 -10.42 -7.39
C ILE A 72 -3.16 -9.51 -6.17
N GLY A 73 -2.96 -8.23 -6.37
CA GLY A 73 -2.91 -7.25 -5.30
C GLY A 73 -2.86 -5.84 -5.84
N VAL A 74 -2.93 -4.89 -4.92
CA VAL A 74 -2.73 -3.47 -5.18
C VAL A 74 -1.82 -2.87 -4.12
N THR A 75 -1.06 -1.87 -4.50
CA THR A 75 -0.29 -1.02 -3.58
C THR A 75 -0.38 0.42 -4.03
N ASP A 76 -0.44 1.32 -3.05
CA ASP A 76 -0.46 2.75 -3.29
C ASP A 76 0.62 3.43 -2.46
N TYR A 77 1.37 4.35 -3.06
CA TYR A 77 2.39 5.09 -2.35
C TYR A 77 2.67 6.45 -2.97
N VAL A 78 2.98 7.41 -2.13
CA VAL A 78 3.47 8.74 -2.49
C VAL A 78 4.99 8.72 -2.37
N PRO A 79 5.75 8.87 -3.47
CA PRO A 79 7.19 8.61 -3.48
C PRO A 79 8.02 9.66 -2.74
N SER A 80 7.53 10.91 -2.66
CA SER A 80 8.17 12.03 -1.95
C SER A 80 7.18 13.17 -1.74
N HIS A 81 7.58 14.21 -1.00
CA HIS A 81 6.76 15.41 -0.71
C HIS A 81 5.46 15.13 0.04
N TYR A 82 5.34 13.98 0.70
CA TYR A 82 4.15 13.71 1.51
C TYR A 82 4.01 14.74 2.63
N GLY A 83 2.78 15.27 2.78
CA GLY A 83 2.52 16.32 3.75
C GLY A 83 3.29 17.64 3.51
N GLY A 84 3.81 17.85 2.30
CA GLY A 84 4.62 19.00 1.95
C GLY A 84 6.11 18.86 2.30
N GLU A 85 6.54 17.73 2.84
CA GLU A 85 7.93 17.46 3.23
C GLU A 85 8.69 16.72 2.12
N PRO A 86 9.65 17.37 1.42
CA PRO A 86 10.36 16.75 0.28
C PRO A 86 11.03 15.41 0.59
N SER A 87 11.52 15.26 1.80
CA SER A 87 12.27 14.08 2.25
C SER A 87 11.38 12.91 2.70
N THR A 88 10.05 13.07 2.62
CA THR A 88 9.10 12.10 3.17
C THR A 88 8.26 11.46 2.07
N ALA A 89 8.24 10.14 2.06
CA ALA A 89 7.34 9.30 1.29
C ALA A 89 6.22 8.74 2.19
N PHE A 90 5.15 8.26 1.58
CA PHE A 90 4.06 7.59 2.31
C PHE A 90 3.64 6.31 1.60
N LEU A 91 3.51 5.21 2.33
CA LEU A 91 2.98 3.95 1.85
C LEU A 91 1.53 3.84 2.34
N GLU A 92 0.59 4.17 1.43
CA GLU A 92 -0.83 4.34 1.73
C GLU A 92 -1.56 3.02 1.87
N LEU A 93 -1.32 2.10 0.93
CA LEU A 93 -2.10 0.88 0.81
C LEU A 93 -1.24 -0.29 0.35
N LEU A 94 -1.49 -1.45 0.94
CA LEU A 94 -1.05 -2.74 0.45
C LEU A 94 -2.16 -3.77 0.70
N MET A 95 -2.74 -4.29 -0.37
CA MET A 95 -3.69 -5.40 -0.31
C MET A 95 -3.23 -6.52 -1.24
N ILE A 96 -3.23 -7.76 -0.73
CA ILE A 96 -2.95 -8.97 -1.49
C ILE A 96 -4.19 -9.85 -1.43
N ALA A 97 -4.65 -10.30 -2.59
CA ALA A 97 -5.80 -11.19 -2.71
C ALA A 97 -5.60 -12.46 -1.88
N ALA A 98 -6.65 -12.89 -1.19
CA ALA A 98 -6.60 -13.95 -0.19
C ALA A 98 -5.82 -15.22 -0.62
N PRO A 99 -5.97 -15.77 -1.84
CA PRO A 99 -5.24 -16.96 -2.27
C PRO A 99 -3.72 -16.82 -2.33
N TYR A 100 -3.21 -15.58 -2.36
CA TYR A 100 -1.77 -15.27 -2.53
C TYR A 100 -1.11 -14.80 -1.23
N ARG A 101 -1.83 -14.77 -0.12
CA ARG A 101 -1.30 -14.37 1.20
C ARG A 101 -0.44 -15.45 1.84
N ASN A 102 0.34 -15.07 2.87
CA ASN A 102 1.18 -15.95 3.67
C ASN A 102 2.28 -16.69 2.86
N GLN A 103 2.75 -16.06 1.78
CA GLN A 103 3.80 -16.58 0.90
C GLN A 103 5.03 -15.66 0.84
N GLY A 104 5.11 -14.70 1.76
CA GLY A 104 6.20 -13.72 1.80
C GLY A 104 6.11 -12.61 0.75
N LEU A 105 5.02 -12.53 -0.03
CA LEU A 105 4.85 -11.53 -1.08
C LEU A 105 4.75 -10.12 -0.53
N GLY A 106 4.03 -9.92 0.57
CA GLY A 106 3.86 -8.61 1.19
C GLY A 106 5.20 -7.96 1.51
N ARG A 107 6.11 -8.69 2.14
CA ARG A 107 7.46 -8.23 2.43
C ARG A 107 8.24 -7.88 1.15
N ALA A 108 8.23 -8.77 0.17
CA ALA A 108 8.94 -8.54 -1.09
C ALA A 108 8.41 -7.29 -1.83
N ILE A 109 7.11 -7.04 -1.80
CA ILE A 109 6.48 -5.86 -2.39
C ILE A 109 6.90 -4.59 -1.64
N VAL A 110 6.85 -4.58 -0.31
CA VAL A 110 7.28 -3.44 0.50
C VAL A 110 8.75 -3.11 0.23
N GLU A 111 9.64 -4.11 0.27
CA GLU A 111 11.07 -3.92 -0.04
C GLU A 111 11.30 -3.36 -1.46
N ALA A 112 10.52 -3.81 -2.45
CA ALA A 112 10.64 -3.32 -3.82
C ALA A 112 10.14 -1.87 -3.98
N VAL A 113 9.05 -1.51 -3.32
CA VAL A 113 8.53 -0.12 -3.29
C VAL A 113 9.51 0.79 -2.57
N GLU A 114 10.04 0.37 -1.43
CA GLU A 114 11.07 1.12 -0.69
C GLU A 114 12.32 1.34 -1.54
N HIS A 115 12.75 0.33 -2.28
CA HIS A 115 13.88 0.44 -3.20
C HIS A 115 13.60 1.47 -4.31
N GLU A 116 12.39 1.49 -4.86
CA GLU A 116 11.98 2.48 -5.87
C GLU A 116 11.99 3.90 -5.30
N ILE A 117 11.41 4.09 -4.12
CA ILE A 117 11.39 5.37 -3.42
C ILE A 117 12.81 5.88 -3.15
N ARG A 118 13.72 5.02 -2.72
CA ARG A 118 15.12 5.37 -2.40
C ARG A 118 15.96 5.78 -3.61
N LYS A 119 15.48 5.65 -4.83
CA LYS A 119 16.15 6.22 -6.01
C LYS A 119 16.18 7.74 -5.97
N ASP A 120 15.22 8.36 -5.29
CA ASP A 120 15.30 9.76 -4.93
C ASP A 120 16.13 9.91 -3.64
N ALA A 121 17.36 10.39 -3.79
CA ALA A 121 18.30 10.56 -2.67
C ALA A 121 17.85 11.61 -1.63
N GLN A 122 16.84 12.42 -1.94
CA GLN A 122 16.26 13.36 -0.97
C GLN A 122 15.35 12.68 0.03
N VAL A 123 14.77 11.52 -0.31
CA VAL A 123 13.86 10.82 0.56
C VAL A 123 14.63 10.05 1.63
N THR A 124 14.38 10.39 2.87
CA THR A 124 15.05 9.80 4.05
C THR A 124 14.08 9.06 4.97
N THR A 125 12.79 9.27 4.77
CA THR A 125 11.75 8.73 5.64
C THR A 125 10.57 8.18 4.83
N ILE A 126 10.05 7.02 5.23
CA ILE A 126 8.74 6.54 4.80
C ILE A 126 7.81 6.50 5.99
N LEU A 127 6.63 7.06 5.82
CA LEU A 127 5.51 6.93 6.74
C LEU A 127 4.51 5.91 6.22
N ALA A 128 3.72 5.34 7.12
CA ALA A 128 2.57 4.49 6.81
C ALA A 128 1.53 4.61 7.91
N GLY A 129 0.33 4.10 7.67
CA GLY A 129 -0.72 3.98 8.67
C GLY A 129 -1.16 2.53 8.85
N VAL A 130 -1.60 2.16 10.03
CA VAL A 130 -2.18 0.85 10.30
C VAL A 130 -3.33 0.94 11.29
N GLN A 131 -4.42 0.27 10.99
CA GLN A 131 -5.57 0.23 11.89
C GLN A 131 -5.24 -0.52 13.18
N VAL A 132 -5.66 0.06 14.30
CA VAL A 132 -5.39 -0.51 15.65
C VAL A 132 -6.02 -1.89 15.82
N ASN A 133 -7.18 -2.11 15.22
CA ASN A 133 -7.91 -3.38 15.26
C ASN A 133 -7.39 -4.42 14.24
N ASN A 134 -6.21 -4.18 13.63
CA ASN A 134 -5.54 -5.13 12.76
C ASN A 134 -4.16 -5.51 13.33
N PRO A 135 -4.10 -6.31 14.42
CA PRO A 135 -2.83 -6.65 15.07
C PRO A 135 -1.88 -7.44 14.16
N GLN A 136 -2.42 -8.18 13.20
CA GLN A 136 -1.61 -8.90 12.21
C GLN A 136 -0.84 -7.93 11.31
N ALA A 137 -1.49 -6.87 10.83
CA ALA A 137 -0.85 -5.84 10.02
C ALA A 137 0.15 -5.02 10.86
N VAL A 138 -0.17 -4.69 12.13
CA VAL A 138 0.79 -4.04 13.03
C VAL A 138 2.09 -4.85 13.11
N ARG A 139 1.99 -6.15 13.36
CA ARG A 139 3.16 -7.04 13.40
C ARG A 139 3.89 -7.13 12.07
N PHE A 140 3.16 -7.15 10.97
CA PHE A 140 3.74 -7.15 9.61
C PHE A 140 4.61 -5.91 9.39
N TRP A 141 4.10 -4.72 9.66
CA TRP A 141 4.84 -3.48 9.49
C TRP A 141 6.07 -3.41 10.41
N GLN A 142 5.94 -3.83 11.67
CA GLN A 142 7.06 -3.88 12.61
C GLN A 142 8.17 -4.83 12.14
N ARG A 143 7.83 -5.99 11.56
CA ARG A 143 8.81 -6.92 10.97
C ARG A 143 9.49 -6.35 9.73
N ASN A 144 8.86 -5.40 9.05
CA ASN A 144 9.45 -4.68 7.91
C ASN A 144 10.25 -3.44 8.34
N GLY A 145 10.47 -3.24 9.64
CA GLY A 145 11.32 -2.18 10.18
C GLY A 145 10.60 -0.86 10.46
N TYR A 146 9.27 -0.85 10.39
CA TYR A 146 8.48 0.32 10.79
C TYR A 146 8.26 0.33 12.30
N ARG A 147 8.32 1.52 12.91
CA ARG A 147 7.99 1.71 14.32
C ARG A 147 6.75 2.59 14.46
N ILE A 148 5.98 2.36 15.51
CA ILE A 148 4.84 3.22 15.86
C ILE A 148 5.39 4.54 16.40
N VAL A 149 4.97 5.66 15.81
CA VAL A 149 5.42 7.00 16.20
C VAL A 149 4.29 7.90 16.68
N SER A 150 3.03 7.53 16.39
CA SER A 150 1.84 8.27 16.84
C SER A 150 0.63 7.36 16.97
N GLY A 151 -0.40 7.89 17.63
CA GLY A 151 -1.69 7.23 17.81
C GLY A 151 -1.78 6.40 19.10
N PRO A 152 -2.95 5.75 19.30
CA PRO A 152 -4.06 5.64 18.34
C PRO A 152 -4.79 6.97 18.11
N GLU A 153 -5.07 7.28 16.86
CA GLU A 153 -5.77 8.50 16.42
C GLU A 153 -7.01 8.15 15.60
N LEU A 154 -8.09 8.92 15.77
CA LEU A 154 -9.28 8.81 14.93
C LEU A 154 -8.99 9.44 13.56
N MET A 155 -9.11 8.63 12.52
CA MET A 155 -8.90 9.06 11.15
C MET A 155 -10.18 9.60 10.50
N PRO A 156 -10.09 10.39 9.41
CA PRO A 156 -11.27 10.93 8.72
C PRO A 156 -12.26 9.87 8.23
N ASP A 157 -11.80 8.66 7.94
CA ASP A 157 -12.62 7.51 7.55
C ASP A 157 -13.27 6.77 8.71
N GLN A 158 -13.22 7.34 9.93
CA GLN A 158 -13.76 6.79 11.18
C GLN A 158 -13.02 5.55 11.70
N THR A 159 -11.84 5.22 11.18
CA THR A 159 -10.97 4.20 11.75
C THR A 159 -10.04 4.77 12.82
N MET A 160 -9.60 3.92 13.75
CA MET A 160 -8.53 4.24 14.69
C MET A 160 -7.23 3.67 14.15
N ALA A 161 -6.20 4.49 14.02
CA ALA A 161 -4.93 4.09 13.42
C ALA A 161 -3.71 4.50 14.23
N PHE A 162 -2.62 3.73 14.10
CA PHE A 162 -1.27 4.13 14.46
C PHE A 162 -0.57 4.77 13.26
N GLY A 163 0.20 5.82 13.50
CA GLY A 163 1.19 6.32 12.56
C GLY A 163 2.49 5.50 12.68
N LEU A 164 3.01 5.10 11.53
CA LEU A 164 4.23 4.30 11.41
C LEU A 164 5.32 5.09 10.69
N ARG A 165 6.57 4.82 11.03
CA ARG A 165 7.73 5.45 10.43
C ARG A 165 8.87 4.46 10.26
N LYS A 166 9.56 4.57 9.12
CA LYS A 166 10.84 3.93 8.84
C LYS A 166 11.79 4.98 8.26
N ASP A 167 12.95 5.13 8.87
CA ASP A 167 14.01 5.99 8.36
C ASP A 167 15.00 5.15 7.54
N PHE A 168 15.50 5.73 6.45
CA PHE A 168 16.58 5.12 5.69
C PHE A 168 17.92 5.56 6.26
N ASP A 169 18.85 4.62 6.41
CA ASP A 169 20.23 4.91 6.70
C ASP A 169 20.84 5.71 5.52
N GLN A 170 21.49 6.82 5.84
CA GLN A 170 22.21 7.64 4.88
C GLN A 170 23.52 6.99 4.45
#